data_b3211a1887d360d0796d3b6654aaaf9e
#
_entry.id   b3211a1887d360d0796d3b6654aaaf9e
#
_cell.length_a   1.000
_cell.length_b   1.000
_cell.length_c   1.000
_cell.angle_alpha   90.00
_cell.angle_beta   90.00
_cell.angle_gamma   90.00
#
_symmetry.space_group_name_H-M   'P 1'
#
loop_
_entity.id
_entity.type
_entity.pdbx_description
1 polymer ?
#
loop_
_entity_poly.entity_id
_entity_poly.type
_entity_poly.pdbx_seq_one_letter_code
_entity_poly.pdbx_strand_id
1 'polypeptide(L)'
;STRPEPVEQYALRVVEQWKLGRRKVDDGALLLVAKDDRTVRIEVGYGIEGALSDVVSRRIIDEVITPRLRQGDFDGGIAAGAEQIMRVIDGEALPAADPRRQGQTNDIGQAWPFLFVAALMLGGVLRNALGRLPGSLVTAGVLGAAAWQLVGTFAVAAVAGLAGFLVTLLGIGMGGH
;
A
#
# COMPACT_ATOMS: atom_id res chain seq x y z
N SER A 1 -9.45 15.42 -7.41
CA SER A 1 -8.99 14.17 -8.03
C SER A 1 -7.97 14.42 -9.11
N THR A 2 -6.99 13.53 -9.25
CA THR A 2 -5.98 13.58 -10.32
C THR A 2 -6.34 12.66 -11.49
N ARG A 3 -7.38 11.85 -11.36
CA ARG A 3 -7.78 10.88 -12.39
C ARG A 3 -8.08 11.54 -13.74
N PRO A 4 -7.72 10.88 -14.85
CA PRO A 4 -7.23 9.50 -14.99
C PRO A 4 -5.71 9.34 -14.74
N GLU A 5 -4.99 10.41 -14.45
CA GLU A 5 -3.52 10.40 -14.27
C GLU A 5 -3.14 9.93 -12.84
N PRO A 6 -2.12 9.07 -12.68
CA PRO A 6 -1.55 8.75 -11.36
C PRO A 6 -1.05 10.02 -10.65
N VAL A 7 -1.18 10.04 -9.31
CA VAL A 7 -0.82 11.22 -8.50
C VAL A 7 0.65 11.59 -8.65
N GLU A 8 1.52 10.63 -8.85
CA GLU A 8 2.96 10.80 -9.05
C GLU A 8 3.25 11.57 -10.35
N GLN A 9 2.62 11.14 -11.45
CA GLN A 9 2.79 11.81 -12.76
C GLN A 9 2.19 13.21 -12.73
N TYR A 10 1.05 13.37 -12.09
CA TYR A 10 0.41 14.67 -11.91
C TYR A 10 1.31 15.62 -11.10
N ALA A 11 1.88 15.17 -9.98
CA ALA A 11 2.77 15.96 -9.14
C ALA A 11 4.02 16.40 -9.91
N LEU A 12 4.67 15.47 -10.62
CA LEU A 12 5.86 15.76 -11.42
C LEU A 12 5.55 16.80 -12.51
N ARG A 13 4.44 16.64 -13.23
CA ARG A 13 4.00 17.59 -14.26
C ARG A 13 3.73 18.99 -13.68
N VAL A 14 3.15 19.08 -12.47
CA VAL A 14 2.94 20.37 -11.79
C VAL A 14 4.28 21.03 -11.46
N VAL A 15 5.23 20.27 -10.88
CA VAL A 15 6.57 20.76 -10.54
C VAL A 15 7.28 21.30 -11.79
N GLU A 16 7.27 20.56 -12.88
CA GLU A 16 7.90 20.95 -14.15
C GLU A 16 7.23 22.18 -14.78
N GLN A 17 5.91 22.21 -14.81
CA GLN A 17 5.12 23.28 -15.43
C GLN A 17 5.23 24.60 -14.65
N TRP A 18 5.18 24.51 -13.33
CA TRP A 18 5.28 25.67 -12.45
C TRP A 18 6.71 26.08 -12.16
N LYS A 19 7.70 25.24 -12.54
CA LYS A 19 9.14 25.46 -12.32
C LYS A 19 9.42 25.75 -10.85
N LEU A 20 8.91 24.90 -9.98
CA LEU A 20 9.10 25.05 -8.54
C LEU A 20 10.58 24.96 -8.18
N GLY A 21 11.01 25.83 -7.28
CA GLY A 21 12.40 25.91 -6.86
C GLY A 21 13.26 26.88 -7.68
N ARG A 22 14.48 27.14 -7.18
CA ARG A 22 15.44 28.03 -7.85
C ARG A 22 16.09 27.32 -9.03
N ARG A 23 16.12 27.97 -10.18
CA ARG A 23 16.47 27.44 -11.50
C ARG A 23 17.81 26.68 -11.61
N LYS A 24 18.75 26.88 -10.70
CA LYS A 24 20.07 26.20 -10.70
C LYS A 24 20.25 25.25 -9.51
N VAL A 25 19.37 25.33 -8.54
CA VAL A 25 19.49 24.63 -7.28
C VAL A 25 18.46 23.52 -7.19
N ASP A 26 17.30 23.70 -7.86
CA ASP A 26 16.18 22.76 -7.88
C ASP A 26 15.72 22.40 -6.45
N ASP A 27 15.50 23.45 -5.65
CA ASP A 27 15.14 23.35 -4.23
C ASP A 27 13.65 23.52 -3.95
N GLY A 28 12.82 23.16 -4.92
CA GLY A 28 11.38 23.19 -4.78
C GLY A 28 10.83 21.95 -4.07
N ALA A 29 9.75 22.14 -3.30
CA ALA A 29 8.94 21.04 -2.77
C ALA A 29 7.47 21.29 -3.07
N LEU A 30 6.73 20.24 -3.44
CA LEU A 30 5.29 20.27 -3.67
C LEU A 30 4.60 19.29 -2.73
N LEU A 31 3.69 19.79 -1.89
CA LEU A 31 2.73 18.96 -1.17
C LEU A 31 1.42 18.92 -1.95
N LEU A 32 1.08 17.77 -2.51
CA LEU A 32 -0.15 17.54 -3.27
C LEU A 32 -1.11 16.68 -2.46
N VAL A 33 -2.35 17.16 -2.29
CA VAL A 33 -3.43 16.42 -1.63
C VAL A 33 -4.58 16.20 -2.61
N ALA A 34 -4.77 14.96 -3.05
CA ALA A 34 -5.89 14.55 -3.90
C ALA A 34 -7.02 14.00 -3.02
N LYS A 35 -7.91 14.90 -2.57
CA LYS A 35 -8.96 14.60 -1.58
C LYS A 35 -9.88 13.45 -2.00
N ASP A 36 -10.37 13.47 -3.24
CA ASP A 36 -11.30 12.46 -3.75
C ASP A 36 -10.63 11.09 -3.94
N ASP A 37 -9.34 11.10 -4.27
CA ASP A 37 -8.53 9.89 -4.43
C ASP A 37 -7.92 9.41 -3.10
N ARG A 38 -8.09 10.20 -2.03
CA ARG A 38 -7.53 9.97 -0.68
C ARG A 38 -6.02 9.72 -0.70
N THR A 39 -5.33 10.45 -1.56
CA THR A 39 -3.89 10.30 -1.77
C THR A 39 -3.17 11.60 -1.47
N VAL A 40 -2.01 11.47 -0.84
CA VAL A 40 -1.09 12.58 -0.55
C VAL A 40 0.26 12.26 -1.17
N ARG A 41 0.88 13.24 -1.79
CA ARG A 41 2.22 13.13 -2.38
C ARG A 41 3.05 14.35 -2.00
N ILE A 42 4.32 14.11 -1.65
CA ILE A 42 5.34 15.14 -1.55
C ILE A 42 6.32 14.88 -2.70
N GLU A 43 6.45 15.85 -3.58
CA GLU A 43 7.44 15.85 -4.65
C GLU A 43 8.55 16.81 -4.29
N VAL A 44 9.81 16.39 -4.47
CA VAL A 44 10.98 17.08 -3.92
C VAL A 44 11.98 17.32 -5.04
N GLY A 45 12.46 18.54 -5.17
CA GLY A 45 13.53 18.89 -6.10
C GLY A 45 14.88 18.37 -5.62
N TYR A 46 15.76 18.08 -6.57
CA TYR A 46 17.06 17.47 -6.33
C TYR A 46 17.93 18.22 -5.31
N GLY A 47 17.81 19.56 -5.28
CA GLY A 47 18.62 20.41 -4.39
C GLY A 47 18.33 20.24 -2.90
N ILE A 48 17.19 19.67 -2.53
CA ILE A 48 16.78 19.44 -1.12
C ILE A 48 16.52 17.97 -0.81
N GLU A 49 16.74 17.06 -1.77
CA GLU A 49 16.55 15.62 -1.59
C GLU A 49 17.42 15.05 -0.45
N GLY A 50 18.59 15.64 -0.22
CA GLY A 50 19.47 15.26 0.89
C GLY A 50 18.87 15.52 2.27
N ALA A 51 18.05 16.57 2.42
CA ALA A 51 17.32 16.87 3.67
C ALA A 51 15.95 16.19 3.69
N LEU A 52 15.19 16.31 2.59
CA LEU A 52 13.83 15.81 2.45
C LEU A 52 13.82 14.59 1.50
N SER A 53 14.43 13.49 1.95
CA SER A 53 14.45 12.25 1.18
C SER A 53 13.06 11.59 1.09
N ASP A 54 12.89 10.63 0.17
CA ASP A 54 11.64 9.86 0.04
C ASP A 54 11.19 9.20 1.35
N VAL A 55 12.12 8.70 2.15
CA VAL A 55 11.82 8.09 3.45
C VAL A 55 11.27 9.12 4.42
N VAL A 56 11.88 10.30 4.46
CA VAL A 56 11.46 11.43 5.32
C VAL A 56 10.09 11.95 4.87
N SER A 57 9.90 12.15 3.56
CA SER A 57 8.63 12.59 2.97
C SER A 57 7.49 11.62 3.30
N ARG A 58 7.74 10.32 3.18
CA ARG A 58 6.77 9.27 3.51
C ARG A 58 6.42 9.29 5.00
N ARG A 59 7.39 9.46 5.89
CA ARG A 59 7.14 9.61 7.32
C ARG A 59 6.27 10.84 7.64
N ILE A 60 6.52 11.97 7.02
CA ILE A 60 5.70 13.18 7.20
C ILE A 60 4.25 12.90 6.78
N ILE A 61 4.05 12.25 5.63
CA ILE A 61 2.72 11.86 5.15
C ILE A 61 2.02 10.96 6.18
N ASP A 62 2.69 9.90 6.63
CA ASP A 62 2.07 8.84 7.44
C ASP A 62 1.87 9.26 8.91
N GLU A 63 2.82 10.00 9.47
CA GLU A 63 2.81 10.34 10.90
C GLU A 63 2.15 11.70 11.19
N VAL A 64 2.23 12.67 10.27
CA VAL A 64 1.75 14.04 10.51
C VAL A 64 0.47 14.35 9.72
N ILE A 65 0.47 14.08 8.40
CA ILE A 65 -0.62 14.51 7.51
C ILE A 65 -1.81 13.55 7.60
N THR A 66 -1.59 12.28 7.28
CA THR A 66 -2.65 11.28 7.13
C THR A 66 -3.55 11.12 8.36
N PRO A 67 -3.04 11.11 9.61
CA PRO A 67 -3.90 10.98 10.78
C PRO A 67 -4.92 12.12 10.92
N ARG A 68 -4.55 13.34 10.56
CA ARG A 68 -5.43 14.52 10.60
C ARG A 68 -6.45 14.49 9.47
N LEU A 69 -6.02 14.15 8.25
CA LEU A 69 -6.93 14.00 7.12
C LEU A 69 -8.00 12.92 7.37
N ARG A 70 -7.65 11.82 8.03
CA ARG A 70 -8.60 10.76 8.43
C ARG A 70 -9.64 11.24 9.44
N GLN A 71 -9.31 12.23 10.25
CA GLN A 71 -10.22 12.86 11.20
C GLN A 71 -11.07 13.98 10.54
N GLY A 72 -10.85 14.26 9.24
CA GLY A 72 -11.52 15.32 8.50
C GLY A 72 -10.86 16.70 8.67
N ASP A 73 -9.78 16.80 9.44
CA ASP A 73 -9.01 18.03 9.64
C ASP A 73 -8.02 18.24 8.47
N PHE A 74 -8.54 18.67 7.33
CA PHE A 74 -7.72 18.91 6.13
C PHE A 74 -6.79 20.10 6.30
N ASP A 75 -7.29 21.20 6.83
CA ASP A 75 -6.52 22.43 7.01
C ASP A 75 -5.36 22.21 7.99
N GLY A 76 -5.64 21.62 9.16
CA GLY A 76 -4.61 21.30 10.13
C GLY A 76 -3.62 20.24 9.64
N GLY A 77 -4.06 19.28 8.82
CA GLY A 77 -3.20 18.27 8.23
C GLY A 77 -2.23 18.86 7.22
N ILE A 78 -2.70 19.71 6.33
CA ILE A 78 -1.88 20.39 5.32
C ILE A 78 -0.91 21.38 5.98
N ALA A 79 -1.40 22.21 6.91
CA ALA A 79 -0.57 23.17 7.61
C ALA A 79 0.56 22.50 8.40
N ALA A 80 0.24 21.46 9.18
CA ALA A 80 1.25 20.72 9.94
C ALA A 80 2.26 19.98 9.04
N GLY A 81 1.80 19.46 7.90
CA GLY A 81 2.67 18.83 6.91
C GLY A 81 3.65 19.83 6.30
N ALA A 82 3.16 20.99 5.89
CA ALA A 82 3.99 22.05 5.33
C ALA A 82 5.01 22.57 6.36
N GLU A 83 4.58 22.80 7.60
CA GLU A 83 5.47 23.21 8.68
C GLU A 83 6.56 22.17 8.96
N GLN A 84 6.22 20.89 8.96
CA GLN A 84 7.19 19.82 9.17
C GLN A 84 8.19 19.71 8.02
N ILE A 85 7.74 19.88 6.77
CA ILE A 85 8.61 19.95 5.59
C ILE A 85 9.62 21.09 5.75
N MET A 86 9.16 22.29 6.12
CA MET A 86 10.04 23.45 6.32
C MET A 86 11.08 23.18 7.40
N ARG A 87 10.68 22.65 8.56
CA ARG A 87 11.63 22.33 9.65
C ARG A 87 12.71 21.34 9.23
N VAL A 88 12.33 20.32 8.48
CA VAL A 88 13.29 19.32 7.98
C VAL A 88 14.27 19.95 6.98
N ILE A 89 13.81 20.84 6.11
CA ILE A 89 14.67 21.56 5.17
C ILE A 89 15.63 22.49 5.94
N ASP A 90 15.18 23.09 7.04
CA ASP A 90 15.99 23.93 7.92
C ASP A 90 16.98 23.12 8.79
N GLY A 91 16.99 21.80 8.66
CA GLY A 91 17.94 20.91 9.32
C GLY A 91 17.45 20.33 10.66
N GLU A 92 16.17 20.51 11.01
CA GLU A 92 15.59 19.86 12.18
C GLU A 92 15.33 18.38 11.92
N ALA A 93 15.84 17.52 12.80
CA ALA A 93 15.53 16.10 12.72
C ALA A 93 14.06 15.83 13.04
N LEU A 94 13.44 14.91 12.28
CA LEU A 94 12.11 14.39 12.66
C LEU A 94 12.17 13.75 14.06
N PRO A 95 11.13 13.89 14.89
CA PRO A 95 10.98 13.13 16.11
C PRO A 95 11.19 11.63 15.85
N ALA A 96 11.69 10.91 16.84
CA ALA A 96 11.87 9.47 16.70
C ALA A 96 10.55 8.81 16.26
N ALA A 97 10.63 7.94 15.25
CA ALA A 97 9.47 7.23 14.75
C ALA A 97 8.79 6.45 15.89
N ASP A 98 7.47 6.57 16.03
CA ASP A 98 6.73 5.78 17.01
C ASP A 98 6.70 4.32 16.54
N PRO A 99 7.36 3.38 17.26
CA PRO A 99 7.42 1.97 16.87
C PRO A 99 6.04 1.33 16.73
N ARG A 100 5.03 1.89 17.42
CA ARG A 100 3.65 1.38 17.40
C ARG A 100 2.93 1.72 16.10
N ARG A 101 3.35 2.78 15.40
CA ARG A 101 2.76 3.20 14.12
C ARG A 101 3.41 2.53 12.92
N GLN A 102 4.68 2.14 13.01
CA GLN A 102 5.37 1.42 11.94
C GLN A 102 4.82 0.01 11.71
N GLY A 103 4.24 -0.65 12.72
CA GLY A 103 3.59 -1.96 12.59
C GLY A 103 2.21 -1.94 11.91
N GLN A 104 1.66 -0.77 11.58
CA GLN A 104 0.31 -0.66 11.02
C GLN A 104 0.27 -0.41 9.51
N THR A 105 1.42 -0.21 8.88
CA THR A 105 1.54 -0.13 7.43
C THR A 105 1.80 -1.53 6.85
N ASN A 106 0.72 -2.26 6.60
CA ASN A 106 0.63 -3.36 5.62
C ASN A 106 1.69 -4.48 5.66
N ASP A 107 2.00 -5.04 6.83
CA ASP A 107 2.68 -6.35 6.90
C ASP A 107 1.87 -7.46 6.20
N ILE A 108 0.56 -7.26 6.05
CA ILE A 108 -0.31 -8.18 5.30
C ILE A 108 0.06 -8.21 3.82
N GLY A 109 0.51 -7.09 3.24
CA GLY A 109 0.97 -7.02 1.85
C GLY A 109 2.29 -7.77 1.60
N GLN A 110 3.16 -7.90 2.58
CA GLN A 110 4.38 -8.69 2.49
C GLN A 110 4.18 -10.14 2.94
N ALA A 111 3.19 -10.41 3.79
CA ALA A 111 2.91 -11.76 4.30
C ALA A 111 2.07 -12.62 3.34
N TRP A 112 1.37 -12.00 2.36
CA TRP A 112 0.48 -12.76 1.47
C TRP A 112 1.17 -13.89 0.68
N PRO A 113 2.42 -13.77 0.17
CA PRO A 113 3.07 -14.88 -0.50
C PRO A 113 3.31 -16.06 0.46
N PHE A 114 3.68 -15.76 1.70
CA PHE A 114 3.88 -16.79 2.74
C PHE A 114 2.56 -17.45 3.14
N LEU A 115 1.48 -16.68 3.26
CA LEU A 115 0.13 -17.20 3.52
C LEU A 115 -0.36 -18.08 2.37
N PHE A 116 -0.07 -17.70 1.11
CA PHE A 116 -0.41 -18.49 -0.05
C PHE A 116 0.34 -19.82 -0.09
N VAL A 117 1.66 -19.81 0.16
CA VAL A 117 2.47 -21.04 0.26
C VAL A 117 2.01 -21.92 1.42
N ALA A 118 1.72 -21.34 2.59
CA ALA A 118 1.19 -22.06 3.73
C ALA A 118 -0.18 -22.70 3.42
N ALA A 119 -1.08 -21.99 2.73
CA ALA A 119 -2.38 -22.53 2.32
C ALA A 119 -2.23 -23.70 1.32
N LEU A 120 -1.29 -23.62 0.37
CA LEU A 120 -1.00 -24.72 -0.56
C LEU A 120 -0.42 -25.95 0.18
N MET A 121 0.51 -25.74 1.12
CA MET A 121 1.08 -26.81 1.93
C MET A 121 0.01 -27.48 2.82
N LEU A 122 -0.81 -26.67 3.50
CA LEU A 122 -1.88 -27.15 4.35
C LEU A 122 -2.95 -27.90 3.54
N GLY A 123 -3.29 -27.40 2.33
CA GLY A 123 -4.19 -28.06 1.39
C GLY A 123 -3.68 -29.43 0.95
N GLY A 124 -2.38 -29.59 0.73
CA GLY A 124 -1.71 -30.86 0.41
C GLY A 124 -1.81 -31.88 1.56
N VAL A 125 -1.52 -31.43 2.78
CA VAL A 125 -1.60 -32.26 3.99
C VAL A 125 -3.05 -32.68 4.29
N LEU A 126 -4.00 -31.74 4.17
CA LEU A 126 -5.43 -32.01 4.38
C LEU A 126 -5.99 -33.01 3.36
N ARG A 127 -5.56 -32.91 2.10
CA ARG A 127 -5.92 -33.84 1.04
C ARG A 127 -5.46 -35.26 1.32
N ASN A 128 -4.25 -35.41 1.89
CA ASN A 128 -3.70 -36.72 2.27
C ASN A 128 -4.41 -37.32 3.49
N ALA A 129 -4.81 -36.48 4.44
CA ALA A 129 -5.40 -36.91 5.70
C ALA A 129 -6.92 -37.21 5.61
N LEU A 130 -7.67 -36.37 4.86
CA LEU A 130 -9.15 -36.43 4.81
C LEU A 130 -9.72 -36.99 3.49
N GLY A 131 -8.89 -37.31 2.49
CA GLY A 131 -9.36 -37.74 1.16
C GLY A 131 -9.70 -36.59 0.20
N ARG A 132 -10.03 -36.95 -1.05
CA ARG A 132 -10.11 -35.98 -2.17
C ARG A 132 -11.24 -34.96 -2.07
N LEU A 133 -12.45 -35.39 -1.61
CA LEU A 133 -13.63 -34.53 -1.60
C LEU A 133 -13.64 -33.51 -0.44
N PRO A 134 -13.49 -33.92 0.82
CA PRO A 134 -13.52 -32.94 1.93
C PRO A 134 -12.31 -31.97 1.90
N GLY A 135 -11.12 -32.43 1.44
CA GLY A 135 -9.95 -31.56 1.33
C GLY A 135 -10.14 -30.46 0.29
N SER A 136 -10.80 -30.74 -0.86
CA SER A 136 -11.05 -29.73 -1.89
C SER A 136 -12.03 -28.65 -1.45
N LEU A 137 -13.07 -29.01 -0.68
CA LEU A 137 -14.04 -28.05 -0.12
C LEU A 137 -13.42 -27.08 0.87
N VAL A 138 -12.56 -27.59 1.76
CA VAL A 138 -11.85 -26.73 2.73
C VAL A 138 -10.91 -25.78 2.02
N THR A 139 -10.15 -26.26 1.04
CA THR A 139 -9.23 -25.42 0.26
C THR A 139 -9.99 -24.35 -0.53
N ALA A 140 -11.10 -24.69 -1.17
CA ALA A 140 -11.96 -23.75 -1.88
C ALA A 140 -12.56 -22.68 -0.95
N GLY A 141 -12.97 -23.08 0.26
CA GLY A 141 -13.49 -22.16 1.27
C GLY A 141 -12.45 -21.15 1.76
N VAL A 142 -11.23 -21.60 2.04
CA VAL A 142 -10.14 -20.73 2.49
C VAL A 142 -9.71 -19.75 1.38
N LEU A 143 -9.56 -20.22 0.14
CA LEU A 143 -9.22 -19.37 -1.00
C LEU A 143 -10.34 -18.37 -1.32
N GLY A 144 -11.60 -18.79 -1.24
CA GLY A 144 -12.75 -17.91 -1.42
C GLY A 144 -12.84 -16.80 -0.37
N ALA A 145 -12.62 -17.14 0.90
CA ALA A 145 -12.58 -16.17 1.99
C ALA A 145 -11.41 -15.19 1.87
N ALA A 146 -10.22 -15.66 1.49
CA ALA A 146 -9.06 -14.82 1.26
C ALA A 146 -9.29 -13.87 0.07
N ALA A 147 -9.87 -14.35 -1.03
CA ALA A 147 -10.22 -13.53 -2.18
C ALA A 147 -11.26 -12.46 -1.84
N TRP A 148 -12.23 -12.77 -0.99
CA TRP A 148 -13.22 -11.80 -0.53
C TRP A 148 -12.59 -10.68 0.29
N GLN A 149 -11.69 -11.00 1.22
CA GLN A 149 -10.96 -9.99 2.00
C GLN A 149 -10.12 -9.04 1.12
N LEU A 150 -9.55 -9.56 0.02
CA LEU A 150 -8.67 -8.79 -0.86
C LEU A 150 -9.43 -7.89 -1.85
N VAL A 151 -10.57 -8.33 -2.36
CA VAL A 151 -11.24 -7.64 -3.48
C VAL A 151 -12.61 -7.08 -3.08
N GLY A 152 -13.15 -7.48 -1.95
CA GLY A 152 -14.43 -6.98 -1.41
C GLY A 152 -15.66 -7.28 -2.27
N THR A 153 -15.54 -8.11 -3.31
CA THR A 153 -16.64 -8.49 -4.19
C THR A 153 -16.94 -9.97 -4.11
N PHE A 154 -18.18 -10.30 -3.78
CA PHE A 154 -18.68 -11.67 -3.65
C PHE A 154 -18.45 -12.52 -4.92
N ALA A 155 -18.55 -11.90 -6.11
CA ALA A 155 -18.39 -12.58 -7.40
C ALA A 155 -16.97 -13.12 -7.62
N VAL A 156 -15.95 -12.35 -7.30
CA VAL A 156 -14.53 -12.76 -7.46
C VAL A 156 -14.16 -13.86 -6.47
N ALA A 157 -14.65 -13.77 -5.22
CA ALA A 157 -14.44 -14.81 -4.21
C ALA A 157 -15.08 -16.16 -4.63
N ALA A 158 -16.27 -16.14 -5.19
CA ALA A 158 -16.96 -17.33 -5.68
C ALA A 158 -16.20 -17.97 -6.86
N VAL A 159 -15.74 -17.18 -7.82
CA VAL A 159 -14.97 -17.68 -8.99
C VAL A 159 -13.63 -18.26 -8.54
N ALA A 160 -12.90 -17.59 -7.67
CA ALA A 160 -11.61 -18.07 -7.14
C ALA A 160 -11.79 -19.38 -6.34
N GLY A 161 -12.86 -19.48 -5.53
CA GLY A 161 -13.20 -20.69 -4.79
C GLY A 161 -13.52 -21.86 -5.71
N LEU A 162 -14.32 -21.63 -6.76
CA LEU A 162 -14.71 -22.64 -7.73
C LEU A 162 -13.52 -23.11 -8.59
N ALA A 163 -12.65 -22.22 -9.00
CA ALA A 163 -11.41 -22.56 -9.71
C ALA A 163 -10.48 -23.40 -8.82
N GLY A 164 -10.28 -23.03 -7.57
CA GLY A 164 -9.50 -23.80 -6.59
C GLY A 164 -10.08 -25.21 -6.35
N PHE A 165 -11.40 -25.31 -6.25
CA PHE A 165 -12.10 -26.59 -6.11
C PHE A 165 -11.87 -27.49 -7.33
N LEU A 166 -12.05 -26.97 -8.57
CA LEU A 166 -11.85 -27.70 -9.80
C LEU A 166 -10.40 -28.18 -9.97
N VAL A 167 -9.41 -27.34 -9.73
CA VAL A 167 -7.99 -27.69 -9.79
C VAL A 167 -7.66 -28.82 -8.81
N THR A 168 -8.21 -28.76 -7.60
CA THR A 168 -7.98 -29.79 -6.57
C THR A 168 -8.69 -31.10 -6.92
N LEU A 169 -9.92 -31.03 -7.44
CA LEU A 169 -10.71 -32.19 -7.82
C LEU A 169 -10.11 -32.92 -9.03
N LEU A 170 -9.69 -32.19 -10.06
CA LEU A 170 -9.09 -32.75 -11.29
C LEU A 170 -7.68 -33.28 -11.09
N GLY A 171 -7.06 -33.02 -9.93
CA GLY A 171 -5.74 -33.54 -9.62
C GLY A 171 -4.60 -32.91 -10.43
N ILE A 172 -4.82 -31.73 -11.01
CA ILE A 172 -3.82 -30.97 -11.81
C ILE A 172 -2.81 -30.26 -10.87
N GLY A 173 -2.71 -30.71 -9.62
CA GLY A 173 -1.68 -30.24 -8.70
C GLY A 173 -0.58 -31.29 -8.59
N MET A 174 0.66 -30.94 -8.95
CA MET A 174 1.90 -31.69 -8.90
C MET A 174 1.88 -32.86 -7.90
N GLY A 175 1.64 -34.05 -8.41
CA GLY A 175 1.61 -35.30 -7.66
C GLY A 175 1.66 -36.45 -8.64
N GLY A 176 2.74 -36.53 -9.40
CA GLY A 176 3.14 -37.71 -10.13
C GLY A 176 4.34 -38.33 -9.46
N HIS A 177 4.19 -39.57 -9.11
CA HIS A 177 5.15 -40.59 -8.71
C HIS A 177 6.00 -40.31 -7.49
#